data_ee116576b9f97add02691e15339ad3b0
#
_entry.id   ee116576b9f97add02691e15339ad3b0
#
_cell.length_a   1.000
_cell.length_b   1.000
_cell.length_c   1.000
_cell.angle_alpha   90.00
_cell.angle_beta   90.00
_cell.angle_gamma   90.00
#
_symmetry.space_group_name_H-M   'P 1'
#
loop_
_entity.id
_entity.type
_entity.pdbx_description
1 polymer ?
#
loop_
_entity_poly.entity_id
_entity_poly.type
_entity_poly.pdbx_seq_one_letter_code
_entity_poly.pdbx_strand_id
1 'polypeptide(L)'
;MVHQYKNNGYDIVLDVNSGAIHVVDDVTYDVIEMFDQSQPESYARDEIVSALSGKYGKEEVEEAIDEVQTLIDEESLFTKDTYENYIMDFKKRPTVVKALCLHIAHDCNLACQYCFAEEGEYHGRRACLLYTSPSPRDYAASR
;
A
#
# COMPACT_ATOMS: atom_id res chain seq x y z
N MET A 1 7.86 -6.86 -5.06
CA MET A 1 6.78 -7.54 -5.82
C MET A 1 6.15 -6.55 -6.76
N VAL A 2 6.14 -6.85 -8.07
CA VAL A 2 5.61 -5.97 -9.11
C VAL A 2 4.31 -6.57 -9.67
N HIS A 3 3.28 -5.75 -9.78
CA HIS A 3 2.00 -6.10 -10.39
C HIS A 3 1.79 -5.27 -11.66
N GLN A 4 1.48 -5.97 -12.74
CA GLN A 4 1.16 -5.37 -14.02
C GLN A 4 -0.32 -5.56 -14.34
N TYR A 5 -0.98 -4.51 -14.79
CA TYR A 5 -2.38 -4.57 -15.23
C TYR A 5 -2.72 -3.46 -16.22
N LYS A 6 -3.72 -3.71 -17.06
CA LYS A 6 -4.21 -2.74 -18.03
C LYS A 6 -5.56 -2.19 -17.58
N ASN A 7 -5.71 -0.87 -17.57
CA ASN A 7 -6.95 -0.23 -17.17
C ASN A 7 -7.20 1.05 -17.98
N ASN A 8 -8.40 1.16 -18.53
CA ASN A 8 -8.84 2.32 -19.33
C ASN A 8 -7.87 2.73 -20.47
N GLY A 9 -7.19 1.75 -21.09
CA GLY A 9 -6.22 1.99 -22.16
C GLY A 9 -4.82 2.41 -21.67
N TYR A 10 -4.56 2.32 -20.38
CA TYR A 10 -3.23 2.53 -19.81
C TYR A 10 -2.63 1.21 -19.34
N ASP A 11 -1.35 1.04 -19.58
CA ASP A 11 -0.54 -0.03 -19.05
C ASP A 11 0.10 0.44 -17.76
N ILE A 12 -0.28 -0.21 -16.66
CA ILE A 12 0.07 0.24 -15.32
C ILE A 12 0.93 -0.82 -14.63
N VAL A 13 1.99 -0.35 -14.01
CA VAL A 13 2.93 -1.17 -13.23
C VAL A 13 3.00 -0.63 -11.81
N LEU A 14 2.67 -1.47 -10.84
CA LEU A 14 2.72 -1.14 -9.41
C LEU A 14 3.83 -1.93 -8.74
N ASP A 15 4.79 -1.27 -8.14
CA ASP A 15 5.69 -1.90 -7.19
C ASP A 15 5.13 -1.80 -5.76
N VAL A 16 4.79 -2.95 -5.19
CA VAL A 16 4.15 -3.04 -3.87
C VAL A 16 5.07 -2.57 -2.75
N ASN A 17 6.39 -2.80 -2.89
CA ASN A 17 7.34 -2.51 -1.81
C ASN A 17 7.69 -1.02 -1.73
N SER A 18 7.91 -0.36 -2.88
CA SER A 18 8.11 1.10 -2.93
C SER A 18 6.81 1.89 -2.86
N GLY A 19 5.69 1.27 -3.31
CA GLY A 19 4.42 1.94 -3.51
C GLY A 19 4.38 2.81 -4.78
N ALA A 20 5.40 2.72 -5.64
CA ALA A 20 5.47 3.46 -6.90
C ALA A 20 4.49 2.90 -7.93
N ILE A 21 3.87 3.79 -8.69
CA ILE A 21 2.97 3.45 -9.78
C ILE A 21 3.51 4.11 -11.04
N HIS A 22 3.78 3.29 -12.05
CA HIS A 22 4.27 3.74 -13.35
C HIS A 22 3.19 3.50 -14.41
N VAL A 23 3.02 4.46 -15.31
CA VAL A 23 2.26 4.29 -16.55
C VAL A 23 3.29 4.16 -17.65
N VAL A 24 3.29 3.03 -18.32
CA VAL A 24 4.30 2.67 -19.31
C VAL A 24 3.65 2.42 -20.68
N ASP A 25 4.46 2.33 -21.70
CA ASP A 25 4.01 1.91 -23.03
C ASP A 25 3.97 0.38 -23.14
N ASP A 26 3.40 -0.12 -24.27
CA ASP A 26 3.27 -1.56 -24.51
C ASP A 26 4.64 -2.28 -24.55
N VAL A 27 5.68 -1.60 -25.03
CA VAL A 27 7.04 -2.18 -25.15
C VAL A 27 7.64 -2.39 -23.75
N THR A 28 7.63 -1.32 -22.95
CA THR A 28 8.14 -1.37 -21.55
C THR A 28 7.33 -2.33 -20.69
N TYR A 29 6.02 -2.42 -20.91
CA TYR A 29 5.16 -3.36 -20.22
C TYR A 29 5.56 -4.82 -20.49
N ASP A 30 5.76 -5.19 -21.77
CA ASP A 30 6.20 -6.53 -22.14
C ASP A 30 7.66 -6.82 -21.70
N VAL A 31 8.52 -5.80 -21.70
CA VAL A 31 9.89 -5.93 -21.18
C VAL A 31 9.88 -6.23 -19.70
N ILE A 32 9.08 -5.51 -18.89
CA ILE A 32 8.97 -5.75 -17.44
C ILE A 32 8.45 -7.16 -17.14
N GLU A 33 7.54 -7.72 -17.96
CA GLU A 33 7.02 -9.07 -17.79
C GLU A 33 8.13 -10.14 -17.89
N MET A 34 9.20 -9.85 -18.64
CA MET A 34 10.33 -10.78 -18.81
C MET A 34 11.38 -10.71 -17.69
N PHE A 35 11.30 -9.72 -16.79
CA PHE A 35 12.21 -9.66 -15.65
C PHE A 35 11.82 -10.65 -14.56
N ASP A 36 12.81 -11.36 -13.99
CA ASP A 36 12.59 -12.18 -12.80
C ASP A 36 12.40 -11.29 -11.57
N GLN A 37 11.23 -11.35 -10.96
CA GLN A 37 10.90 -10.57 -9.75
C GLN A 37 11.82 -10.90 -8.57
N SER A 38 12.42 -12.08 -8.54
CA SER A 38 13.31 -12.52 -7.46
C SER A 38 14.74 -12.01 -7.65
N GLN A 39 15.16 -11.81 -8.90
CA GLN A 39 16.51 -11.41 -9.27
C GLN A 39 16.48 -10.41 -10.44
N PRO A 40 15.97 -9.21 -10.26
CA PRO A 40 15.83 -8.25 -11.34
C PRO A 40 17.18 -7.78 -11.91
N GLU A 41 18.25 -7.91 -11.14
CA GLU A 41 19.63 -7.58 -11.57
C GLU A 41 20.25 -8.65 -12.49
N SER A 42 19.66 -9.86 -12.54
CA SER A 42 20.19 -11.03 -13.29
C SER A 42 19.36 -11.30 -14.55
N TYR A 43 19.03 -10.27 -15.32
CA TYR A 43 18.31 -10.46 -16.57
C TYR A 43 19.27 -10.65 -17.76
N ALA A 44 18.84 -11.48 -18.71
CA ALA A 44 19.58 -11.70 -19.95
C ALA A 44 19.09 -10.72 -21.03
N ARG A 45 19.76 -9.55 -21.16
CA ARG A 45 19.40 -8.50 -22.13
C ARG A 45 19.20 -9.06 -23.55
N ASP A 46 20.12 -9.92 -24.01
CA ASP A 46 20.07 -10.50 -25.35
C ASP A 46 18.85 -11.41 -25.55
N GLU A 47 18.39 -12.10 -24.52
CA GLU A 47 17.19 -12.94 -24.57
C GLU A 47 15.93 -12.09 -24.69
N ILE A 48 15.82 -11.01 -23.92
CA ILE A 48 14.68 -10.07 -23.98
C ILE A 48 14.63 -9.42 -25.36
N VAL A 49 15.75 -8.91 -25.85
CA VAL A 49 15.84 -8.30 -27.18
C VAL A 49 15.48 -9.33 -28.28
N SER A 50 15.99 -10.56 -28.20
CA SER A 50 15.68 -11.60 -29.18
C SER A 50 14.22 -12.00 -29.18
N ALA A 51 13.57 -12.06 -28.02
CA ALA A 51 12.16 -12.41 -27.87
C ALA A 51 11.21 -11.33 -28.38
N LEU A 52 11.52 -10.07 -28.08
CA LEU A 52 10.63 -8.94 -28.37
C LEU A 52 10.92 -8.23 -29.68
N SER A 53 12.10 -8.41 -30.28
CA SER A 53 12.47 -7.77 -31.57
C SER A 53 11.59 -8.18 -32.75
N GLY A 54 10.85 -9.27 -32.65
CA GLY A 54 9.85 -9.70 -33.65
C GLY A 54 8.55 -8.90 -33.58
N LYS A 55 8.22 -8.33 -32.44
CA LYS A 55 7.00 -7.57 -32.18
C LYS A 55 7.26 -6.06 -32.24
N TYR A 56 8.40 -5.64 -31.69
CA TYR A 56 8.86 -4.26 -31.61
C TYR A 56 10.20 -4.08 -32.33
N GLY A 57 10.58 -2.84 -32.61
CA GLY A 57 11.92 -2.55 -33.12
C GLY A 57 13.01 -2.90 -32.12
N LYS A 58 14.17 -3.39 -32.62
CA LYS A 58 15.29 -3.74 -31.73
C LYS A 58 15.73 -2.55 -30.87
N GLU A 59 15.81 -1.36 -31.48
CA GLU A 59 16.19 -0.12 -30.79
C GLU A 59 15.19 0.26 -29.72
N GLU A 60 13.88 0.11 -29.97
CA GLU A 60 12.81 0.40 -29.00
C GLU A 60 12.89 -0.53 -27.77
N VAL A 61 13.18 -1.82 -28.00
CA VAL A 61 13.34 -2.79 -26.90
C VAL A 61 14.58 -2.48 -26.06
N GLU A 62 15.69 -2.09 -26.70
CA GLU A 62 16.91 -1.71 -26.01
C GLU A 62 16.71 -0.46 -25.16
N GLU A 63 16.00 0.55 -25.67
CA GLU A 63 15.64 1.77 -24.95
C GLU A 63 14.73 1.47 -23.74
N ALA A 64 13.69 0.65 -23.93
CA ALA A 64 12.81 0.23 -22.85
C ALA A 64 13.54 -0.54 -21.74
N ILE A 65 14.51 -1.39 -22.07
CA ILE A 65 15.36 -2.07 -21.07
C ILE A 65 16.18 -1.04 -20.27
N ASP A 66 16.74 -0.04 -20.94
CA ASP A 66 17.54 1.00 -20.26
C ASP A 66 16.67 1.88 -19.34
N GLU A 67 15.42 2.17 -19.74
CA GLU A 67 14.44 2.83 -18.89
C GLU A 67 14.08 1.99 -17.66
N VAL A 68 13.77 0.72 -17.83
CA VAL A 68 13.50 -0.21 -16.72
C VAL A 68 14.69 -0.29 -15.77
N GLN A 69 15.93 -0.35 -16.30
CA GLN A 69 17.12 -0.35 -15.47
C GLN A 69 17.24 0.94 -14.65
N THR A 70 16.92 2.08 -15.24
CA THR A 70 16.92 3.37 -14.53
C THR A 70 15.94 3.36 -13.36
N LEU A 71 14.72 2.81 -13.57
CA LEU A 71 13.72 2.70 -12.50
C LEU A 71 14.15 1.74 -11.37
N ILE A 72 14.94 0.70 -11.70
CA ILE A 72 15.53 -0.20 -10.71
C ILE A 72 16.60 0.53 -9.90
N ASP A 73 17.48 1.26 -10.57
CA ASP A 73 18.58 2.01 -9.93
C ASP A 73 18.06 3.14 -9.02
N GLU A 74 16.90 3.73 -9.37
CA GLU A 74 16.18 4.72 -8.57
C GLU A 74 15.36 4.12 -7.40
N GLU A 75 15.42 2.81 -7.21
CA GLU A 75 14.65 2.08 -6.19
C GLU A 75 13.13 2.33 -6.30
N SER A 76 12.62 2.53 -7.50
CA SER A 76 11.20 2.75 -7.79
C SER A 76 10.51 1.53 -8.41
N LEU A 77 11.28 0.55 -8.92
CA LEU A 77 10.79 -0.69 -9.51
C LEU A 77 11.60 -1.89 -9.03
N PHE A 78 10.97 -3.04 -8.84
CA PHE A 78 11.56 -4.28 -8.30
C PHE A 78 12.26 -4.10 -6.94
N THR A 79 11.73 -3.24 -6.10
CA THR A 79 12.30 -2.94 -4.78
C THR A 79 12.22 -4.13 -3.83
N LYS A 80 13.18 -4.20 -2.91
CA LYS A 80 13.24 -5.25 -1.89
C LYS A 80 12.25 -4.93 -0.76
N ASP A 81 11.60 -5.97 -0.22
CA ASP A 81 10.75 -5.81 0.97
C ASP A 81 11.64 -5.53 2.21
N THR A 82 11.67 -4.27 2.62
CA THR A 82 12.40 -3.86 3.82
C THR A 82 11.67 -4.24 5.12
N TYR A 83 10.38 -4.61 5.03
CA TYR A 83 9.54 -4.94 6.18
C TYR A 83 9.44 -6.44 6.46
N GLU A 84 9.93 -7.32 5.58
CA GLU A 84 9.87 -8.77 5.72
C GLU A 84 10.39 -9.24 7.09
N ASN A 85 11.52 -8.70 7.52
CA ASN A 85 12.12 -9.03 8.81
C ASN A 85 11.31 -8.51 10.02
N TYR A 86 10.47 -7.49 9.83
CA TYR A 86 9.64 -6.92 10.90
C TYR A 86 8.33 -7.68 11.10
N ILE A 87 7.84 -8.41 10.10
CA ILE A 87 6.59 -9.19 10.18
C ILE A 87 6.68 -10.26 11.26
N MET A 88 7.83 -10.87 11.46
CA MET A 88 8.06 -11.91 12.47
C MET A 88 7.94 -11.36 13.91
N ASP A 89 8.25 -10.09 14.12
CA ASP A 89 8.21 -9.45 15.44
C ASP A 89 6.80 -9.03 15.86
N PHE A 90 5.85 -8.86 14.96
CA PHE A 90 4.47 -8.53 15.31
C PHE A 90 3.81 -9.56 16.21
N LYS A 91 4.16 -10.83 16.08
CA LYS A 91 3.64 -11.92 16.93
C LYS A 91 4.26 -11.95 18.33
N LYS A 92 5.46 -11.37 18.49
CA LYS A 92 6.24 -11.39 19.75
C LYS A 92 6.18 -10.09 20.53
N ARG A 93 5.62 -9.02 19.96
CA ARG A 93 5.53 -7.73 20.67
C ARG A 93 4.56 -7.81 21.82
N PRO A 94 4.94 -7.35 23.01
CA PRO A 94 3.99 -7.20 24.11
C PRO A 94 2.87 -6.25 23.65
N THR A 95 1.64 -6.59 24.00
CA THR A 95 0.48 -5.75 23.70
C THR A 95 0.59 -4.44 24.47
N VAL A 96 1.13 -3.42 23.84
CA VAL A 96 1.23 -2.08 24.41
C VAL A 96 0.11 -1.22 23.84
N VAL A 97 -0.72 -0.67 24.71
CA VAL A 97 -1.72 0.31 24.31
C VAL A 97 -1.01 1.59 23.89
N LYS A 98 -0.95 1.87 22.58
CA LYS A 98 -0.32 3.07 22.03
C LYS A 98 -1.25 4.28 22.00
N ALA A 99 -2.54 4.01 21.85
CA ALA A 99 -3.57 5.05 21.83
C ALA A 99 -4.88 4.48 22.39
N LEU A 100 -5.62 5.31 23.10
CA LEU A 100 -6.94 5.01 23.63
C LEU A 100 -7.91 6.06 23.13
N CYS A 101 -8.89 5.65 22.34
CA CYS A 101 -9.96 6.51 21.88
C CYS A 101 -11.16 6.37 22.80
N LEU A 102 -11.41 7.37 23.62
CA LEU A 102 -12.51 7.39 24.57
C LEU A 102 -13.70 8.15 23.95
N HIS A 103 -14.78 7.46 23.70
CA HIS A 103 -16.05 8.06 23.29
C HIS A 103 -16.77 8.58 24.53
N ILE A 104 -16.60 9.87 24.83
CA ILE A 104 -17.15 10.50 26.03
C ILE A 104 -18.66 10.70 25.88
N ALA A 105 -19.12 11.07 24.68
CA ALA A 105 -20.52 11.21 24.34
C ALA A 105 -20.75 10.86 22.89
N HIS A 106 -21.87 10.23 22.56
CA HIS A 106 -22.30 9.94 21.19
C HIS A 106 -23.30 10.97 20.66
N ASP A 107 -23.64 11.97 21.46
CA ASP A 107 -24.57 13.01 21.04
C ASP A 107 -23.85 14.09 20.25
N CYS A 108 -24.31 14.37 19.05
CA CYS A 108 -23.72 15.35 18.13
C CYS A 108 -24.78 16.26 17.56
N ASN A 109 -24.48 17.54 17.46
CA ASN A 109 -25.36 18.56 16.87
C ASN A 109 -25.01 18.87 15.40
N LEU A 110 -24.11 18.11 14.78
CA LEU A 110 -23.70 18.24 13.39
C LEU A 110 -24.37 17.17 12.54
N ALA A 111 -24.79 17.51 11.33
CA ALA A 111 -25.36 16.60 10.33
C ALA A 111 -24.38 16.44 9.16
N CYS A 112 -23.24 15.80 9.39
CA CYS A 112 -22.23 15.57 8.37
C CYS A 112 -22.66 14.45 7.41
N GLN A 113 -22.72 14.71 6.11
CA GLN A 113 -23.11 13.72 5.09
C GLN A 113 -22.20 12.48 5.05
N TYR A 114 -20.97 12.58 5.57
CA TYR A 114 -19.97 11.51 5.64
C TYR A 114 -19.68 11.07 7.08
N CYS A 115 -20.64 11.18 7.96
CA CYS A 115 -20.45 10.85 9.37
C CYS A 115 -20.33 9.34 9.56
N PHE A 116 -19.15 8.87 9.99
CA PHE A 116 -18.92 7.46 10.31
C PHE A 116 -19.61 7.01 11.62
N ALA A 117 -20.05 7.97 12.45
CA ALA A 117 -20.71 7.74 13.74
C ALA A 117 -22.23 7.93 13.67
N GLU A 118 -22.85 7.82 12.49
CA GLU A 118 -24.31 7.90 12.29
C GLU A 118 -24.94 9.11 13.00
N GLU A 119 -24.37 10.27 12.83
CA GLU A 119 -24.83 11.54 13.45
C GLU A 119 -24.93 11.48 15.00
N GLY A 120 -24.11 10.63 15.62
CA GLY A 120 -24.08 10.45 17.07
C GLY A 120 -25.00 9.34 17.59
N GLU A 121 -25.78 8.70 16.76
CA GLU A 121 -26.69 7.62 17.22
C GLU A 121 -26.04 6.24 17.32
N TYR A 122 -24.91 6.01 16.69
CA TYR A 122 -24.07 4.80 16.72
C TYR A 122 -24.87 3.50 17.02
N HIS A 123 -25.62 3.00 16.04
CA HIS A 123 -26.52 1.85 16.17
C HIS A 123 -27.61 2.02 17.25
N GLY A 124 -28.14 3.25 17.43
CA GLY A 124 -29.19 3.55 18.40
C GLY A 124 -28.71 3.57 19.85
N ARG A 125 -27.41 3.60 20.12
CA ARG A 125 -26.85 3.65 21.47
C ARG A 125 -26.28 5.03 21.76
N ARG A 126 -26.97 5.81 22.57
CA ARG A 126 -26.42 7.01 23.22
C ARG A 126 -25.61 6.63 24.45
N ALA A 127 -24.54 5.84 24.27
CA ALA A 127 -23.67 5.45 25.38
C ALA A 127 -22.72 6.61 25.74
N CYS A 128 -22.80 7.08 26.98
CA CYS A 128 -21.81 7.97 27.54
C CYS A 128 -20.81 7.13 28.38
N LEU A 129 -19.53 7.28 28.11
CA LEU A 129 -18.44 6.61 28.87
C LEU A 129 -18.47 6.91 30.37
N LEU A 130 -19.02 8.09 30.75
CA LEU A 130 -19.20 8.47 32.15
C LEU A 130 -20.07 7.48 32.93
N TYR A 131 -20.99 6.75 32.27
CA TYR A 131 -21.86 5.76 32.92
C TYR A 131 -21.29 4.34 32.85
N THR A 132 -20.34 4.08 31.95
CA THR A 132 -19.80 2.73 31.73
C THR A 132 -18.41 2.53 32.30
N SER A 133 -17.69 3.62 32.59
CA SER A 133 -16.31 3.59 33.11
C SER A 133 -16.22 4.54 34.31
N PRO A 134 -16.23 4.03 35.53
CA PRO A 134 -16.14 4.88 36.74
C PRO A 134 -14.83 5.65 36.72
N SER A 135 -14.92 6.96 36.88
CA SER A 135 -13.75 7.83 37.02
C SER A 135 -13.30 7.93 38.48
N PRO A 136 -12.05 8.33 38.77
CA PRO A 136 -11.61 8.56 40.13
C PRO A 136 -12.47 9.57 40.91
N ARG A 137 -13.21 10.45 40.21
CA ARG A 137 -14.15 11.41 40.83
C ARG A 137 -15.41 10.73 41.34
N ASP A 138 -15.84 9.64 40.73
CA ASP A 138 -17.05 8.92 41.15
C ASP A 138 -16.87 8.25 42.51
N TYR A 139 -15.62 7.89 42.84
CA TYR A 139 -15.26 7.36 44.17
C TYR A 139 -15.10 8.46 45.24
N ALA A 140 -14.80 9.69 44.82
CA ALA A 140 -14.64 10.81 45.76
C ALA A 140 -15.98 11.41 46.22
N ALA A 141 -17.05 11.24 45.43
CA ALA A 141 -18.38 11.76 45.73
C ALA A 141 -19.20 10.83 46.67
N SER A 142 -18.68 9.64 46.99
CA SER A 142 -19.34 8.66 47.84
C SER A 142 -18.80 8.62 49.29
N ARG A 143 -18.04 9.65 49.72
CA ARG A 143 -17.58 9.80 51.08
C ARG A 143 -18.19 11.01 51.77
#